data_2633d1058b2e7ec4680009e44ecdc362
#
_entry.id   2633d1058b2e7ec4680009e44ecdc362
#
_cell.length_a   1.000
_cell.length_b   1.000
_cell.length_c   1.000
_cell.angle_alpha   90.00
_cell.angle_beta   90.00
_cell.angle_gamma   90.00
#
_symmetry.space_group_name_H-M   'P 1'
#
loop_
_entity.id
_entity.type
_entity.pdbx_description
1 polymer ?
#
loop_
_entity_poly.entity_id
_entity_poly.type
_entity_poly.pdbx_seq_one_letter_code
_entity_poly.pdbx_strand_id
1 'polypeptide(L)'
;MNIVVKKTNEMSLFEKKKICNIFFEVFGIVKRIDEFLFQFEKNEFEYSYFGLLYDGNDIVGSYAVIPFHYKYYKKNVIFGQSVDTMIKKEYRGNPFLLKKLANLTYSKLKEDGISFVFGFPNKDIYLVRKRILGWKDIDNLSVYIAPINMDKFYSRLRFLNIFAKYILSFLSFVAVRFKSEGSNSKNIKKTRTKSYLKYRYFSGYSCIKLDKETSVTYIIKIIKGIRFAIIVNLYPASKFSLASSVKTLSETLNNIDAVMYIGHIDKVPINIFKVPNFIDMNKINFCGKILNKDIVNNSIFDVNNWKVNVENFDWI
;
A
#
# COMPACT_ATOMS: atom_id res chain seq x y z
N MET A 1 -27.43 0.50 19.32
CA MET A 1 -26.09 0.32 18.71
C MET A 1 -25.01 0.87 19.64
N ASN A 2 -23.98 0.09 19.93
CA ASN A 2 -22.85 0.46 20.76
C ASN A 2 -21.55 0.42 19.95
N ILE A 3 -20.57 1.27 20.31
CA ILE A 3 -19.24 1.31 19.66
C ILE A 3 -18.20 1.14 20.74
N VAL A 4 -17.30 0.18 20.53
CA VAL A 4 -16.17 -0.09 21.42
C VAL A 4 -14.89 -0.09 20.59
N VAL A 5 -13.81 0.50 21.11
CA VAL A 5 -12.48 0.44 20.47
C VAL A 5 -11.61 -0.48 21.30
N LYS A 6 -11.05 -1.52 20.65
CA LYS A 6 -10.19 -2.53 21.26
C LYS A 6 -8.88 -2.66 20.49
N LYS A 7 -7.82 -3.04 21.19
CA LYS A 7 -6.63 -3.64 20.55
C LYS A 7 -6.91 -5.11 20.27
N THR A 8 -6.30 -5.69 19.23
CA THR A 8 -6.56 -7.09 18.84
C THR A 8 -6.20 -8.09 19.94
N ASN A 9 -5.19 -7.81 20.75
CA ASN A 9 -4.82 -8.62 21.92
C ASN A 9 -5.85 -8.56 23.07
N GLU A 10 -6.78 -7.57 23.06
CA GLU A 10 -7.91 -7.46 24.00
C GLU A 10 -9.18 -8.14 23.47
N MET A 11 -9.15 -8.62 22.20
CA MET A 11 -10.29 -9.24 21.54
C MET A 11 -10.29 -10.75 21.76
N SER A 12 -11.48 -11.30 22.05
CA SER A 12 -11.69 -12.74 22.08
C SER A 12 -11.55 -13.38 20.69
N LEU A 13 -11.21 -14.67 20.64
CA LEU A 13 -11.19 -15.41 19.39
C LEU A 13 -12.54 -15.41 18.67
N PHE A 14 -13.62 -15.35 19.41
CA PHE A 14 -14.99 -15.25 18.87
C PHE A 14 -15.20 -13.92 18.12
N GLU A 15 -14.80 -12.78 18.70
CA GLU A 15 -14.87 -11.47 18.03
C GLU A 15 -14.04 -11.44 16.75
N LYS A 16 -12.80 -11.99 16.78
CA LYS A 16 -11.93 -12.09 15.61
C LYS A 16 -12.57 -12.91 14.49
N LYS A 17 -13.18 -14.06 14.82
CA LYS A 17 -13.92 -14.89 13.85
C LYS A 17 -15.15 -14.16 13.30
N LYS A 18 -15.89 -13.42 14.12
CA LYS A 18 -17.00 -12.58 13.64
C LYS A 18 -16.53 -11.53 12.62
N ILE A 19 -15.38 -10.89 12.83
CA ILE A 19 -14.80 -9.94 11.87
C ILE A 19 -14.44 -10.64 10.55
N CYS A 20 -13.86 -11.84 10.59
CA CYS A 20 -13.59 -12.61 9.37
C CYS A 20 -14.87 -12.93 8.59
N ASN A 21 -15.98 -13.24 9.28
CA ASN A 21 -17.28 -13.46 8.64
C ASN A 21 -17.82 -12.19 7.98
N ILE A 22 -17.76 -11.04 8.70
CA ILE A 22 -18.17 -9.75 8.12
C ILE A 22 -17.32 -9.39 6.92
N PHE A 23 -16.03 -9.71 6.94
CA PHE A 23 -15.14 -9.49 5.81
C PHE A 23 -15.62 -10.25 4.57
N PHE A 24 -16.02 -11.52 4.74
CA PHE A 24 -16.63 -12.30 3.66
C PHE A 24 -17.97 -11.70 3.18
N GLU A 25 -18.86 -11.33 4.10
CA GLU A 25 -20.16 -10.72 3.76
C GLU A 25 -20.01 -9.41 2.98
N VAL A 26 -18.99 -8.62 3.30
CA VAL A 26 -18.77 -7.28 2.69
C VAL A 26 -18.00 -7.34 1.38
N PHE A 27 -16.96 -8.19 1.30
CA PHE A 27 -16.02 -8.21 0.17
C PHE A 27 -16.13 -9.46 -0.70
N GLY A 28 -16.90 -10.49 -0.29
CA GLY A 28 -17.00 -11.76 -1.01
C GLY A 28 -15.73 -12.61 -0.98
N ILE A 29 -14.77 -12.28 -0.12
CA ILE A 29 -13.45 -12.94 -0.01
C ILE A 29 -13.35 -13.59 1.37
N VAL A 30 -13.00 -14.88 1.40
CA VAL A 30 -12.78 -15.58 2.67
C VAL A 30 -11.47 -15.11 3.28
N LYS A 31 -11.54 -14.58 4.51
CA LYS A 31 -10.37 -14.28 5.35
C LYS A 31 -10.30 -15.31 6.46
N ARG A 32 -9.27 -16.17 6.44
CA ARG A 32 -9.06 -17.16 7.48
C ARG A 32 -8.55 -16.51 8.76
N ILE A 33 -8.73 -17.18 9.88
CA ILE A 33 -8.31 -16.64 11.18
C ILE A 33 -6.77 -16.51 11.28
N ASP A 34 -6.01 -17.40 10.66
CA ASP A 34 -4.56 -17.31 10.61
C ASP A 34 -4.07 -16.10 9.80
N GLU A 35 -4.77 -15.77 8.70
CA GLU A 35 -4.51 -14.56 7.90
C GLU A 35 -4.86 -13.30 8.70
N PHE A 36 -5.98 -13.31 9.45
CA PHE A 36 -6.33 -12.21 10.35
C PHE A 36 -5.25 -12.00 11.42
N LEU A 37 -4.86 -13.07 12.13
CA LEU A 37 -3.84 -12.99 13.16
C LEU A 37 -2.50 -12.52 12.59
N PHE A 38 -2.12 -13.00 11.40
CA PHE A 38 -0.92 -12.54 10.73
C PHE A 38 -0.98 -11.04 10.42
N GLN A 39 -2.06 -10.58 9.77
CA GLN A 39 -2.21 -9.19 9.35
C GLN A 39 -2.23 -8.22 10.54
N PHE A 40 -2.94 -8.57 11.60
CA PHE A 40 -3.27 -7.65 12.68
C PHE A 40 -2.49 -7.84 13.99
N GLU A 41 -1.81 -8.99 14.18
CA GLU A 41 -1.09 -9.29 15.42
C GLU A 41 0.38 -9.66 15.21
N LYS A 42 0.84 -9.90 13.96
CA LYS A 42 2.26 -10.17 13.67
C LYS A 42 3.02 -8.94 13.19
N ASN A 43 2.38 -7.73 13.20
CA ASN A 43 3.05 -6.48 12.94
C ASN A 43 4.05 -6.12 14.06
N GLU A 44 4.81 -5.04 13.89
CA GLU A 44 5.86 -4.64 14.82
C GLU A 44 5.39 -4.22 16.22
N PHE A 45 4.08 -3.99 16.40
CA PHE A 45 3.47 -3.65 17.69
C PHE A 45 2.77 -4.87 18.33
N GLU A 46 2.66 -6.00 17.64
CA GLU A 46 1.95 -7.20 18.05
C GLU A 46 0.45 -7.00 18.34
N TYR A 47 -0.10 -5.87 17.91
CA TYR A 47 -1.53 -5.57 17.93
C TYR A 47 -1.92 -4.59 16.84
N SER A 48 -3.21 -4.50 16.58
CA SER A 48 -3.86 -3.47 15.76
C SER A 48 -5.10 -2.96 16.47
N TYR A 49 -5.61 -1.81 16.05
CA TYR A 49 -6.80 -1.20 16.64
C TYR A 49 -8.04 -1.57 15.80
N PHE A 50 -9.10 -1.89 16.50
CA PHE A 50 -10.42 -2.11 15.92
C PHE A 50 -11.47 -1.26 16.64
N GLY A 51 -12.09 -0.31 15.94
CA GLY A 51 -13.38 0.20 16.30
C GLY A 51 -14.41 -0.84 15.87
N LEU A 52 -15.24 -1.29 16.82
CA LEU A 52 -16.27 -2.31 16.61
C LEU A 52 -17.64 -1.69 16.80
N LEU A 53 -18.50 -1.83 15.80
CA LEU A 53 -19.91 -1.42 15.87
C LEU A 53 -20.75 -2.63 16.19
N TYR A 54 -21.48 -2.57 17.33
CA TYR A 54 -22.36 -3.62 17.79
C TYR A 54 -23.84 -3.24 17.62
N ASP A 55 -24.63 -4.21 17.20
CA ASP A 55 -26.08 -4.20 17.33
C ASP A 55 -26.49 -5.40 18.22
N GLY A 56 -26.94 -5.11 19.44
CA GLY A 56 -27.04 -6.12 20.50
C GLY A 56 -25.65 -6.77 20.76
N ASN A 57 -25.59 -8.08 20.60
CA ASN A 57 -24.36 -8.87 20.77
C ASN A 57 -23.60 -9.13 19.44
N ASP A 58 -24.12 -8.62 18.31
CA ASP A 58 -23.52 -8.86 17.03
C ASP A 58 -22.65 -7.69 16.56
N ILE A 59 -21.45 -8.01 16.04
CA ILE A 59 -20.62 -7.04 15.36
C ILE A 59 -21.17 -6.85 13.95
N VAL A 60 -21.55 -5.60 13.61
CA VAL A 60 -22.14 -5.24 12.31
C VAL A 60 -21.26 -4.30 11.51
N GLY A 61 -20.13 -3.89 12.06
CA GLY A 61 -19.15 -3.08 11.37
C GLY A 61 -17.84 -2.99 12.13
N SER A 62 -16.76 -2.66 11.41
CA SER A 62 -15.44 -2.45 12.00
C SER A 62 -14.63 -1.39 11.24
N TYR A 63 -13.73 -0.75 11.98
CA TYR A 63 -12.75 0.20 11.47
C TYR A 63 -11.36 -0.21 11.99
N ALA A 64 -10.55 -0.84 11.13
CA ALA A 64 -9.26 -1.37 11.51
C ALA A 64 -8.11 -0.39 11.21
N VAL A 65 -7.12 -0.32 12.12
CA VAL A 65 -5.91 0.49 11.95
C VAL A 65 -4.71 -0.29 12.46
N ILE A 66 -3.72 -0.46 11.59
CA ILE A 66 -2.42 -1.09 11.93
C ILE A 66 -1.41 0.03 12.25
N PRO A 67 -0.79 0.06 13.44
CA PRO A 67 0.23 1.03 13.78
C PRO A 67 1.58 0.67 13.13
N PHE A 68 2.34 1.69 12.74
CA PHE A 68 3.69 1.54 12.21
C PHE A 68 4.59 2.67 12.67
N HIS A 69 5.87 2.38 12.89
CA HIS A 69 6.90 3.38 13.13
C HIS A 69 7.28 4.10 11.85
N TYR A 70 7.29 5.44 11.91
CA TYR A 70 7.70 6.32 10.84
C TYR A 70 8.76 7.31 11.31
N LYS A 71 9.61 7.74 10.39
CA LYS A 71 10.34 9.00 10.50
C LYS A 71 9.54 10.08 9.81
N TYR A 72 9.17 11.11 10.56
CA TYR A 72 8.57 12.33 10.06
C TYR A 72 9.59 13.46 10.24
N TYR A 73 10.27 13.83 9.16
CA TYR A 73 11.50 14.61 9.20
C TYR A 73 12.54 13.96 10.13
N LYS A 74 12.95 14.64 11.21
CA LYS A 74 13.93 14.10 12.18
C LYS A 74 13.28 13.36 13.36
N LYS A 75 11.92 13.40 13.48
CA LYS A 75 11.18 12.82 14.62
C LYS A 75 10.79 11.37 14.34
N ASN A 76 10.89 10.52 15.33
CA ASN A 76 10.26 9.21 15.32
C ASN A 76 8.79 9.36 15.75
N VAL A 77 7.87 8.84 15.00
CA VAL A 77 6.42 8.97 15.20
C VAL A 77 5.72 7.66 14.91
N ILE A 78 4.50 7.51 15.40
CA ILE A 78 3.63 6.38 15.07
C ILE A 78 2.53 6.90 14.14
N PHE A 79 2.40 6.24 12.97
CA PHE A 79 1.29 6.44 12.05
C PHE A 79 0.42 5.19 12.00
N GLY A 80 -0.88 5.39 11.81
CA GLY A 80 -1.84 4.30 11.65
C GLY A 80 -2.20 4.11 10.18
N GLN A 81 -2.11 2.89 9.68
CA GLN A 81 -2.63 2.52 8.36
C GLN A 81 -4.04 1.98 8.52
N SER A 82 -5.03 2.71 8.00
CA SER A 82 -6.42 2.26 8.00
C SER A 82 -6.67 1.27 6.88
N VAL A 83 -7.12 0.10 7.26
CA VAL A 83 -7.41 -1.06 6.39
C VAL A 83 -8.79 -1.62 6.71
N ASP A 84 -9.34 -2.47 5.86
CA ASP A 84 -10.54 -3.30 6.11
C ASP A 84 -11.69 -2.56 6.83
N THR A 85 -12.02 -1.33 6.37
CA THR A 85 -13.18 -0.61 6.89
C THR A 85 -14.47 -1.25 6.36
N MET A 86 -15.31 -1.76 7.26
CA MET A 86 -16.48 -2.55 6.92
C MET A 86 -17.71 -2.12 7.70
N ILE A 87 -18.87 -2.09 7.03
CA ILE A 87 -20.19 -2.03 7.64
C ILE A 87 -21.09 -2.96 6.82
N LYS A 88 -21.88 -3.80 7.46
CA LYS A 88 -22.86 -4.66 6.80
C LYS A 88 -23.84 -3.83 5.99
N LYS A 89 -24.31 -4.38 4.87
CA LYS A 89 -25.09 -3.66 3.84
C LYS A 89 -26.31 -2.96 4.43
N GLU A 90 -27.05 -3.63 5.32
CA GLU A 90 -28.25 -3.14 5.97
C GLU A 90 -28.04 -1.93 6.89
N TYR A 91 -26.79 -1.69 7.33
CA TYR A 91 -26.42 -0.56 8.20
C TYR A 91 -25.74 0.60 7.43
N ARG A 92 -25.51 0.47 6.11
CA ARG A 92 -24.81 1.50 5.31
C ARG A 92 -25.66 2.74 5.00
N GLY A 93 -26.97 2.67 5.15
CA GLY A 93 -27.86 3.81 4.89
C GLY A 93 -27.66 5.01 5.82
N ASN A 94 -26.96 4.83 6.96
CA ASN A 94 -26.65 5.91 7.90
C ASN A 94 -25.15 6.25 7.95
N PRO A 95 -24.70 7.29 7.23
CA PRO A 95 -23.31 7.70 7.19
C PRO A 95 -22.76 8.17 8.55
N PHE A 96 -23.64 8.57 9.47
CA PHE A 96 -23.24 8.98 10.81
C PHE A 96 -22.70 7.82 11.64
N LEU A 97 -23.13 6.58 11.38
CA LEU A 97 -22.58 5.40 12.06
C LEU A 97 -21.09 5.24 11.77
N LEU A 98 -20.69 5.30 10.49
CA LEU A 98 -19.30 5.23 10.12
C LEU A 98 -18.48 6.41 10.69
N LYS A 99 -19.06 7.62 10.67
CA LYS A 99 -18.41 8.81 11.24
C LYS A 99 -18.17 8.65 12.74
N LYS A 100 -19.17 8.17 13.48
CA LYS A 100 -19.07 7.93 14.94
C LYS A 100 -18.03 6.85 15.24
N LEU A 101 -18.08 5.72 14.51
CA LEU A 101 -17.13 4.62 14.62
C LEU A 101 -15.68 5.08 14.39
N ALA A 102 -15.45 5.78 13.28
CA ALA A 102 -14.13 6.30 12.94
C ALA A 102 -13.63 7.34 13.96
N ASN A 103 -14.48 8.28 14.40
CA ASN A 103 -14.07 9.31 15.34
C ASN A 103 -13.68 8.75 16.71
N LEU A 104 -14.43 7.77 17.24
CA LEU A 104 -14.05 7.10 18.48
C LEU A 104 -12.73 6.34 18.33
N THR A 105 -12.52 5.69 17.17
CA THR A 105 -11.24 5.05 16.87
C THR A 105 -10.12 6.09 16.82
N TYR A 106 -10.31 7.24 16.14
CA TYR A 106 -9.29 8.30 16.07
C TYR A 106 -8.95 8.89 17.44
N SER A 107 -9.95 9.07 18.33
CA SER A 107 -9.70 9.52 19.69
C SER A 107 -8.77 8.56 20.43
N LYS A 108 -9.07 7.26 20.37
CA LYS A 108 -8.23 6.22 21.00
C LYS A 108 -6.83 6.17 20.40
N LEU A 109 -6.72 6.26 19.07
CA LEU A 109 -5.43 6.31 18.37
C LEU A 109 -4.59 7.51 18.83
N LYS A 110 -5.21 8.70 18.96
CA LYS A 110 -4.55 9.92 19.43
C LYS A 110 -4.07 9.79 20.87
N GLU A 111 -4.90 9.27 21.75
CA GLU A 111 -4.57 8.98 23.17
C GLU A 111 -3.34 8.06 23.27
N ASP A 112 -3.26 7.04 22.41
CA ASP A 112 -2.16 6.08 22.37
C ASP A 112 -0.95 6.59 21.56
N GLY A 113 -0.92 7.90 21.19
CA GLY A 113 0.24 8.56 20.57
C GLY A 113 0.34 8.44 19.05
N ILE A 114 -0.68 7.90 18.37
CA ILE A 114 -0.71 7.89 16.90
C ILE A 114 -1.06 9.28 16.39
N SER A 115 -0.16 9.86 15.60
CA SER A 115 -0.26 11.27 15.19
C SER A 115 -0.93 11.49 13.83
N PHE A 116 -0.97 10.47 12.99
CA PHE A 116 -1.53 10.52 11.65
C PHE A 116 -2.13 9.17 11.25
N VAL A 117 -3.27 9.19 10.57
CA VAL A 117 -3.85 8.00 9.96
C VAL A 117 -3.90 8.16 8.45
N PHE A 118 -3.51 7.12 7.72
CA PHE A 118 -3.49 7.12 6.24
C PHE A 118 -4.01 5.80 5.70
N GLY A 119 -4.24 5.75 4.38
CA GLY A 119 -4.62 4.53 3.70
C GLY A 119 -4.73 4.71 2.19
N PHE A 120 -5.02 3.59 1.53
CA PHE A 120 -5.15 3.48 0.08
C PHE A 120 -6.57 3.04 -0.28
N PRO A 121 -7.58 3.93 -0.12
CA PRO A 121 -8.97 3.56 -0.33
C PRO A 121 -9.27 3.24 -1.79
N ASN A 122 -10.10 2.21 -2.01
CA ASN A 122 -10.71 1.96 -3.30
C ASN A 122 -11.74 3.07 -3.64
N LYS A 123 -12.31 3.01 -4.86
CA LYS A 123 -13.25 4.02 -5.37
C LYS A 123 -14.47 4.21 -4.45
N ASP A 124 -14.97 3.12 -3.85
CA ASP A 124 -16.22 3.14 -3.08
C ASP A 124 -16.08 3.91 -1.76
N ILE A 125 -15.00 3.66 -1.01
CA ILE A 125 -14.79 4.28 0.29
C ILE A 125 -14.04 5.62 0.21
N TYR A 126 -13.39 5.95 -0.92
CA TYR A 126 -12.60 7.15 -1.08
C TYR A 126 -13.39 8.43 -0.83
N LEU A 127 -14.55 8.59 -1.50
CA LEU A 127 -15.41 9.77 -1.32
C LEU A 127 -15.96 9.86 0.10
N VAL A 128 -16.28 8.74 0.70
CA VAL A 128 -16.76 8.67 2.09
C VAL A 128 -15.67 9.16 3.06
N ARG A 129 -14.42 8.69 2.89
CA ARG A 129 -13.28 9.16 3.70
C ARG A 129 -13.08 10.67 3.59
N LYS A 130 -13.17 11.23 2.39
CA LYS A 130 -13.01 12.68 2.19
C LYS A 130 -14.16 13.48 2.77
N ARG A 131 -15.39 13.20 2.36
CA ARG A 131 -16.56 14.03 2.66
C ARG A 131 -17.08 13.85 4.08
N ILE A 132 -17.00 12.62 4.62
CA ILE A 132 -17.59 12.27 5.92
C ILE A 132 -16.54 12.21 7.02
N LEU A 133 -15.38 11.58 6.76
CA LEU A 133 -14.34 11.41 7.77
C LEU A 133 -13.31 12.56 7.80
N GLY A 134 -13.35 13.48 6.83
CA GLY A 134 -12.48 14.65 6.76
C GLY A 134 -11.02 14.29 6.42
N TRP A 135 -10.82 13.27 5.59
CA TRP A 135 -9.51 12.93 5.07
C TRP A 135 -9.11 13.89 3.95
N LYS A 136 -7.82 14.14 3.82
CA LYS A 136 -7.23 14.93 2.74
C LYS A 136 -6.39 14.03 1.83
N ASP A 137 -6.37 14.38 0.54
CA ASP A 137 -5.49 13.70 -0.41
C ASP A 137 -4.03 14.03 -0.12
N ILE A 138 -3.18 13.02 -0.32
CA ILE A 138 -1.74 13.15 -0.39
C ILE A 138 -1.34 13.04 -1.86
N ASP A 139 -1.84 12.01 -2.57
CA ASP A 139 -1.62 11.82 -4.01
C ASP A 139 -2.62 10.82 -4.62
N ASN A 140 -2.57 10.74 -5.95
CA ASN A 140 -3.06 9.60 -6.71
C ASN A 140 -1.84 8.88 -7.30
N LEU A 141 -1.32 7.88 -6.56
CA LEU A 141 -0.12 7.15 -6.96
C LEU A 141 -0.30 6.49 -8.32
N SER A 142 0.64 6.73 -9.20
CA SER A 142 0.60 6.19 -10.56
C SER A 142 1.11 4.74 -10.59
N VAL A 143 0.54 3.96 -11.49
CA VAL A 143 1.03 2.63 -11.86
C VAL A 143 1.91 2.78 -13.10
N TYR A 144 3.07 2.16 -13.07
CA TYR A 144 4.05 2.14 -14.16
C TYR A 144 4.30 0.69 -14.57
N ILE A 145 4.39 0.44 -15.87
CA ILE A 145 4.61 -0.90 -16.44
C ILE A 145 5.71 -0.83 -17.50
N ALA A 146 6.64 -1.77 -17.43
CA ALA A 146 7.57 -2.08 -18.50
C ALA A 146 7.16 -3.41 -19.12
N PRO A 147 6.46 -3.42 -20.27
CA PRO A 147 5.97 -4.64 -20.90
C PRO A 147 7.13 -5.41 -21.56
N ILE A 148 7.11 -6.75 -21.43
CA ILE A 148 8.08 -7.66 -22.03
C ILE A 148 7.35 -8.49 -23.09
N ASN A 149 6.15 -9.01 -22.78
CA ASN A 149 5.32 -9.77 -23.68
C ASN A 149 4.04 -8.99 -24.03
N MET A 150 4.02 -8.35 -25.20
CA MET A 150 2.91 -7.47 -25.63
C MET A 150 1.61 -8.23 -25.91
N ASP A 151 1.68 -9.49 -26.34
CA ASP A 151 0.52 -10.35 -26.62
C ASP A 151 -0.34 -10.61 -25.38
N LYS A 152 0.25 -10.54 -24.20
CA LYS A 152 -0.48 -10.66 -22.92
C LYS A 152 -1.37 -9.45 -22.63
N PHE A 153 -1.05 -8.30 -23.19
CA PHE A 153 -1.86 -7.08 -23.07
C PHE A 153 -2.90 -6.99 -24.20
N TYR A 154 -2.48 -7.33 -25.44
CA TYR A 154 -3.33 -7.36 -26.62
C TYR A 154 -2.85 -8.49 -27.55
N SER A 155 -3.67 -9.53 -27.75
CA SER A 155 -3.32 -10.70 -28.54
C SER A 155 -2.87 -10.38 -29.98
N ARG A 156 -3.43 -9.30 -30.57
CA ARG A 156 -3.05 -8.79 -31.89
C ARG A 156 -1.62 -8.25 -31.98
N LEU A 157 -0.97 -7.97 -30.83
CA LEU A 157 0.38 -7.39 -30.77
C LEU A 157 1.48 -8.46 -30.61
N ARG A 158 1.17 -9.75 -30.84
CA ARG A 158 2.14 -10.85 -30.69
C ARG A 158 3.40 -10.66 -31.52
N PHE A 159 3.26 -10.11 -32.72
CA PHE A 159 4.40 -9.82 -33.60
C PHE A 159 5.35 -8.76 -33.05
N LEU A 160 4.89 -7.94 -32.09
CA LEU A 160 5.71 -6.92 -31.44
C LEU A 160 6.55 -7.45 -30.25
N ASN A 161 6.36 -8.71 -29.82
CA ASN A 161 7.08 -9.22 -28.64
C ASN A 161 8.60 -9.16 -28.80
N ILE A 162 9.11 -9.53 -29.99
CA ILE A 162 10.55 -9.46 -30.28
C ILE A 162 11.03 -8.01 -30.21
N PHE A 163 10.31 -7.11 -30.88
CA PHE A 163 10.65 -5.68 -30.90
C PHE A 163 10.53 -5.07 -29.50
N ALA A 164 9.52 -5.43 -28.69
CA ALA A 164 9.32 -4.95 -27.36
C ALA A 164 10.52 -5.27 -26.45
N LYS A 165 11.06 -6.49 -26.54
CA LYS A 165 12.26 -6.89 -25.77
C LYS A 165 13.48 -6.08 -26.20
N TYR A 166 13.73 -5.90 -27.49
CA TYR A 166 14.86 -5.09 -27.98
C TYR A 166 14.72 -3.63 -27.62
N ILE A 167 13.52 -3.05 -27.76
CA ILE A 167 13.23 -1.67 -27.35
C ILE A 167 13.44 -1.50 -25.85
N LEU A 168 12.90 -2.40 -25.03
CA LEU A 168 13.08 -2.33 -23.58
C LEU A 168 14.54 -2.48 -23.19
N SER A 169 15.31 -3.37 -23.83
CA SER A 169 16.75 -3.53 -23.61
C SER A 169 17.51 -2.25 -23.96
N PHE A 170 17.24 -1.66 -25.12
CA PHE A 170 17.83 -0.40 -25.56
C PHE A 170 17.50 0.76 -24.61
N LEU A 171 16.21 0.94 -24.29
CA LEU A 171 15.77 1.98 -23.34
C LEU A 171 16.41 1.77 -21.96
N SER A 172 16.55 0.52 -21.52
CA SER A 172 17.20 0.19 -20.24
C SER A 172 18.68 0.49 -20.26
N PHE A 173 19.37 0.21 -21.36
CA PHE A 173 20.78 0.58 -21.54
C PHE A 173 20.98 2.10 -21.45
N VAL A 174 20.15 2.87 -22.17
CA VAL A 174 20.17 4.33 -22.13
C VAL A 174 19.84 4.86 -20.72
N ALA A 175 18.76 4.35 -20.10
CA ALA A 175 18.30 4.82 -18.81
C ALA A 175 19.33 4.63 -17.68
N VAL A 176 20.09 3.54 -17.71
CA VAL A 176 21.13 3.23 -16.70
C VAL A 176 22.41 4.02 -16.95
N ARG A 177 22.73 4.35 -18.21
CA ARG A 177 23.96 5.07 -18.56
C ARG A 177 23.96 6.52 -18.05
N PHE A 178 22.80 7.17 -18.01
CA PHE A 178 22.63 8.52 -17.48
C PHE A 178 22.34 8.49 -15.99
N LYS A 179 23.37 8.23 -15.18
CA LYS A 179 23.30 8.29 -13.72
C LYS A 179 23.00 9.74 -13.31
N SER A 180 21.72 10.08 -13.10
CA SER A 180 21.38 11.38 -12.52
C SER A 180 21.59 11.30 -11.02
N GLU A 181 22.48 12.10 -10.50
CA GLU A 181 22.65 12.33 -9.07
C GLU A 181 21.38 12.97 -8.50
N GLY A 182 20.99 12.55 -7.32
CA GLY A 182 19.95 13.20 -6.53
C GLY A 182 18.82 12.29 -6.11
N SER A 183 19.07 11.45 -5.11
CA SER A 183 18.00 10.99 -4.23
C SER A 183 17.78 12.09 -3.19
N ASN A 184 16.79 12.96 -3.38
CA ASN A 184 16.30 13.78 -2.29
C ASN A 184 15.84 12.85 -1.17
N SER A 185 16.46 12.94 -0.01
CA SER A 185 16.08 12.10 1.13
C SER A 185 14.65 12.47 1.51
N LYS A 186 13.72 11.54 1.25
CA LYS A 186 12.31 11.75 1.62
C LYS A 186 12.19 11.92 3.14
N ASN A 187 11.44 12.95 3.53
CA ASN A 187 11.29 13.36 4.93
C ASN A 187 10.36 12.45 5.72
N ILE A 188 9.46 11.74 5.03
CA ILE A 188 8.46 10.84 5.61
C ILE A 188 8.69 9.44 5.07
N LYS A 189 9.11 8.54 5.94
CA LYS A 189 9.40 7.16 5.57
C LYS A 189 9.11 6.19 6.70
N LYS A 190 8.62 5.01 6.37
CA LYS A 190 8.43 3.92 7.32
C LYS A 190 9.79 3.49 7.90
N THR A 191 9.86 3.30 9.21
CA THR A 191 11.06 2.79 9.87
C THR A 191 11.14 1.28 9.60
N ARG A 192 12.28 0.82 9.08
CA ARG A 192 12.48 -0.58 8.73
C ARG A 192 13.16 -1.33 9.90
N THR A 193 12.40 -1.59 10.95
CA THR A 193 12.83 -2.42 12.07
C THR A 193 12.96 -3.89 11.65
N LYS A 194 13.71 -4.71 12.41
CA LYS A 194 13.80 -6.15 12.13
C LYS A 194 12.43 -6.84 12.19
N SER A 195 11.58 -6.45 13.15
CA SER A 195 10.21 -6.97 13.29
C SER A 195 9.33 -6.57 12.11
N TYR A 196 9.39 -5.29 11.68
CA TYR A 196 8.68 -4.84 10.48
C TYR A 196 9.10 -5.62 9.23
N LEU A 197 10.41 -5.81 9.02
CA LEU A 197 10.90 -6.56 7.86
C LEU A 197 10.43 -8.02 7.87
N LYS A 198 10.45 -8.68 9.04
CA LYS A 198 9.93 -10.05 9.21
C LYS A 198 8.43 -10.12 8.92
N TYR A 199 7.66 -9.14 9.37
CA TYR A 199 6.23 -9.03 9.10
C TYR A 199 5.95 -8.77 7.62
N ARG A 200 6.63 -7.78 7.02
CA ARG A 200 6.34 -7.32 5.67
C ARG A 200 6.81 -8.28 4.58
N TYR A 201 7.95 -8.93 4.79
CA TYR A 201 8.57 -9.83 3.82
C TYR A 201 8.48 -11.29 4.25
N PHE A 202 7.31 -11.68 4.69
CA PHE A 202 7.05 -13.01 5.27
C PHE A 202 7.27 -14.16 4.29
N SER A 203 6.75 -14.07 3.04
CA SER A 203 6.95 -15.09 2.01
C SER A 203 6.75 -14.56 0.60
N GLY A 204 7.34 -15.22 -0.39
CA GLY A 204 7.17 -14.90 -1.81
C GLY A 204 7.91 -13.66 -2.30
N TYR A 205 8.65 -12.96 -1.43
CA TYR A 205 9.47 -11.82 -1.81
C TYR A 205 10.89 -12.25 -2.13
N SER A 206 11.45 -11.63 -3.17
CA SER A 206 12.85 -11.80 -3.57
C SER A 206 13.57 -10.46 -3.54
N CYS A 207 14.86 -10.49 -3.20
CA CYS A 207 15.72 -9.31 -3.19
C CYS A 207 16.94 -9.53 -4.08
N ILE A 208 17.20 -8.58 -4.98
CA ILE A 208 18.38 -8.57 -5.84
C ILE A 208 19.22 -7.34 -5.50
N LYS A 209 20.53 -7.55 -5.27
CA LYS A 209 21.50 -6.46 -5.23
C LYS A 209 21.87 -6.10 -6.66
N LEU A 210 21.68 -4.84 -7.04
CA LEU A 210 21.99 -4.33 -8.37
C LEU A 210 23.45 -3.85 -8.45
N ASP A 211 23.94 -3.29 -7.33
CA ASP A 211 25.32 -2.91 -7.10
C ASP A 211 25.62 -2.90 -5.58
N LYS A 212 26.74 -2.28 -5.16
CA LYS A 212 27.16 -2.21 -3.74
C LYS A 212 26.15 -1.48 -2.86
N GLU A 213 25.42 -0.51 -3.41
CA GLU A 213 24.54 0.40 -2.67
C GLU A 213 23.06 0.26 -3.05
N THR A 214 22.77 -0.35 -4.21
CA THR A 214 21.42 -0.40 -4.78
C THR A 214 20.84 -1.81 -4.69
N SER A 215 19.60 -1.90 -4.24
CA SER A 215 18.87 -3.17 -4.21
C SER A 215 17.40 -2.97 -4.56
N VAL A 216 16.80 -4.03 -5.11
CA VAL A 216 15.37 -4.12 -5.41
C VAL A 216 14.77 -5.31 -4.67
N THR A 217 13.63 -5.08 -4.01
CA THR A 217 12.77 -6.13 -3.49
C THR A 217 11.55 -6.21 -4.37
N TYR A 218 11.19 -7.41 -4.82
CA TYR A 218 10.06 -7.65 -5.72
C TYR A 218 9.27 -8.91 -5.32
N ILE A 219 8.08 -9.05 -5.87
CA ILE A 219 7.24 -10.23 -5.79
C ILE A 219 6.67 -10.54 -7.18
N ILE A 220 6.50 -11.83 -7.49
CA ILE A 220 5.85 -12.25 -8.74
C ILE A 220 4.37 -12.53 -8.44
N LYS A 221 3.46 -11.87 -9.17
CA LYS A 221 2.01 -12.06 -9.08
C LYS A 221 1.38 -12.16 -10.46
N ILE A 222 0.33 -12.96 -10.57
CA ILE A 222 -0.51 -13.03 -11.77
C ILE A 222 -1.74 -12.15 -11.53
N ILE A 223 -1.93 -11.15 -12.38
CA ILE A 223 -3.08 -10.23 -12.34
C ILE A 223 -3.75 -10.26 -13.71
N LYS A 224 -5.01 -10.67 -13.77
CA LYS A 224 -5.77 -10.82 -15.03
C LYS A 224 -5.02 -11.62 -16.11
N GLY A 225 -4.34 -12.70 -15.70
CA GLY A 225 -3.59 -13.58 -16.62
C GLY A 225 -2.21 -13.07 -17.04
N ILE A 226 -1.80 -11.90 -16.61
CA ILE A 226 -0.47 -11.29 -16.87
C ILE A 226 0.43 -11.53 -15.65
N ARG A 227 1.63 -12.05 -15.89
CA ARG A 227 2.59 -12.34 -14.83
C ARG A 227 3.54 -11.16 -14.63
N PHE A 228 3.33 -10.42 -13.54
CA PHE A 228 4.11 -9.25 -13.20
C PHE A 228 5.23 -9.56 -12.19
N ALA A 229 6.42 -9.02 -12.42
CA ALA A 229 7.37 -8.75 -11.36
C ALA A 229 7.04 -7.37 -10.76
N ILE A 230 6.43 -7.34 -9.58
CA ILE A 230 6.03 -6.11 -8.92
C ILE A 230 7.16 -5.63 -8.02
N ILE A 231 7.70 -4.46 -8.31
CA ILE A 231 8.73 -3.82 -7.47
C ILE A 231 8.06 -3.33 -6.19
N VAL A 232 8.43 -3.93 -5.07
CA VAL A 232 7.87 -3.62 -3.75
C VAL A 232 8.67 -2.53 -3.07
N ASN A 233 10.00 -2.57 -3.15
CA ASN A 233 10.87 -1.54 -2.58
C ASN A 233 12.14 -1.37 -3.41
N LEU A 234 12.61 -0.12 -3.43
CA LEU A 234 13.88 0.30 -4.03
C LEU A 234 14.77 0.92 -2.95
N TYR A 235 16.05 0.57 -2.96
CA TYR A 235 17.04 1.19 -2.09
C TYR A 235 18.31 1.53 -2.88
N PRO A 236 18.70 2.83 -2.94
CA PRO A 236 17.88 4.00 -2.61
C PRO A 236 16.69 4.14 -3.57
N ALA A 237 15.65 4.88 -3.17
CA ALA A 237 14.52 5.17 -4.06
C ALA A 237 14.90 6.31 -5.01
N SER A 238 15.34 5.97 -6.21
CA SER A 238 15.81 6.94 -7.22
C SER A 238 15.41 6.50 -8.62
N LYS A 239 15.48 7.46 -9.58
CA LYS A 239 15.30 7.18 -11.01
C LYS A 239 16.25 6.09 -11.48
N PHE A 240 17.52 6.16 -11.08
CA PHE A 240 18.55 5.18 -11.44
C PHE A 240 18.23 3.79 -10.89
N SER A 241 17.86 3.71 -9.60
CA SER A 241 17.50 2.42 -8.97
C SER A 241 16.30 1.77 -9.66
N LEU A 242 15.27 2.57 -10.04
CA LEU A 242 14.13 2.07 -10.79
C LEU A 242 14.53 1.58 -12.17
N ALA A 243 15.33 2.37 -12.92
CA ALA A 243 15.82 1.99 -14.24
C ALA A 243 16.63 0.69 -14.21
N SER A 244 17.57 0.58 -13.26
CA SER A 244 18.42 -0.60 -13.08
C SER A 244 17.59 -1.83 -12.65
N SER A 245 16.57 -1.63 -11.79
CA SER A 245 15.67 -2.70 -11.38
C SER A 245 14.86 -3.23 -12.56
N VAL A 246 14.28 -2.35 -13.39
CA VAL A 246 13.53 -2.76 -14.59
C VAL A 246 14.44 -3.56 -15.53
N LYS A 247 15.66 -3.07 -15.78
CA LYS A 247 16.66 -3.77 -16.60
C LYS A 247 16.92 -5.17 -16.04
N THR A 248 17.40 -5.25 -14.81
CA THR A 248 17.80 -6.53 -14.19
C THR A 248 16.63 -7.52 -14.15
N LEU A 249 15.43 -7.09 -13.71
CA LEU A 249 14.27 -7.98 -13.61
C LEU A 249 13.83 -8.49 -15.00
N SER A 250 13.87 -7.64 -16.04
CA SER A 250 13.51 -8.05 -17.40
C SER A 250 14.54 -8.98 -18.06
N GLU A 251 15.80 -8.89 -17.67
CA GLU A 251 16.89 -9.72 -18.21
C GLU A 251 17.06 -11.04 -17.45
N THR A 252 16.80 -11.06 -16.13
CA THR A 252 17.06 -12.25 -15.28
C THR A 252 15.85 -13.14 -15.08
N LEU A 253 14.63 -12.60 -15.19
CA LEU A 253 13.39 -13.36 -14.95
C LEU A 253 12.77 -13.83 -16.27
N ASN A 254 12.98 -15.10 -16.59
CA ASN A 254 12.52 -15.68 -17.86
C ASN A 254 10.99 -15.85 -17.97
N ASN A 255 10.28 -15.86 -16.84
CA ASN A 255 8.85 -16.21 -16.77
C ASN A 255 7.99 -15.04 -16.30
N ILE A 256 8.26 -13.81 -16.73
CA ILE A 256 7.43 -12.64 -16.47
C ILE A 256 6.99 -11.98 -17.76
N ASP A 257 5.81 -11.41 -17.76
CA ASP A 257 5.24 -10.70 -18.91
C ASP A 257 5.50 -9.19 -18.85
N ALA A 258 5.70 -8.66 -17.63
CA ALA A 258 6.02 -7.25 -17.41
C ALA A 258 6.64 -7.01 -16.04
N VAL A 259 7.37 -5.89 -15.90
CA VAL A 259 7.75 -5.31 -14.61
C VAL A 259 6.77 -4.20 -14.26
N MET A 260 6.30 -4.18 -13.01
CA MET A 260 5.36 -3.17 -12.50
C MET A 260 5.98 -2.40 -11.32
N TYR A 261 5.78 -1.09 -11.30
CA TYR A 261 6.07 -0.23 -10.16
C TYR A 261 4.86 0.61 -9.81
N ILE A 262 4.52 0.70 -8.53
CA ILE A 262 3.45 1.55 -8.00
C ILE A 262 4.05 2.38 -6.87
N GLY A 263 3.94 3.70 -6.97
CA GLY A 263 4.47 4.59 -5.96
C GLY A 263 4.81 5.97 -6.49
N HIS A 264 5.42 6.77 -5.64
CA HIS A 264 5.91 8.09 -6.01
C HIS A 264 7.42 8.04 -6.26
N ILE A 265 7.84 8.62 -7.37
CA ILE A 265 9.24 8.84 -7.74
C ILE A 265 9.37 10.18 -8.47
N ASP A 266 10.36 10.99 -8.09
CA ASP A 266 10.49 12.37 -8.58
C ASP A 266 10.69 12.45 -10.09
N LYS A 267 11.44 11.51 -10.65
CA LYS A 267 11.71 11.42 -12.09
C LYS A 267 11.57 9.99 -12.55
N VAL A 268 10.68 9.74 -13.49
CA VAL A 268 10.45 8.41 -14.08
C VAL A 268 11.52 8.12 -15.12
N PRO A 269 12.15 6.95 -15.13
CA PRO A 269 13.08 6.56 -16.19
C PRO A 269 12.34 6.19 -17.49
N ILE A 270 13.05 6.24 -18.62
CA ILE A 270 12.45 6.02 -19.95
C ILE A 270 12.10 4.55 -20.25
N ASN A 271 12.60 3.60 -19.46
CA ASN A 271 12.38 2.17 -19.65
C ASN A 271 11.16 1.62 -18.88
N ILE A 272 10.31 2.49 -18.33
CA ILE A 272 9.04 2.13 -17.72
C ILE A 272 7.98 3.19 -18.04
N PHE A 273 6.75 2.78 -18.33
CA PHE A 273 5.72 3.65 -18.87
C PHE A 273 4.57 3.78 -17.87
N LYS A 274 4.06 5.01 -17.72
CA LYS A 274 2.85 5.24 -16.93
C LYS A 274 1.65 4.61 -17.60
N VAL A 275 0.86 3.86 -16.85
CA VAL A 275 -0.39 3.27 -17.34
C VAL A 275 -1.37 4.39 -17.70
N PRO A 276 -1.93 4.41 -18.92
CA PRO A 276 -2.84 5.44 -19.37
C PRO A 276 -4.09 5.59 -18.50
N ASN A 277 -4.65 6.81 -18.42
CA ASN A 277 -5.76 7.14 -17.54
C ASN A 277 -7.09 6.41 -17.85
N PHE A 278 -7.25 5.87 -19.04
CA PHE A 278 -8.44 5.11 -19.44
C PHE A 278 -8.43 3.64 -18.98
N ILE A 279 -7.29 3.17 -18.41
CA ILE A 279 -7.19 1.83 -17.84
C ILE A 279 -7.51 1.91 -16.35
N ASP A 280 -8.43 1.07 -15.85
CA ASP A 280 -8.91 1.08 -14.45
C ASP A 280 -7.84 0.89 -13.37
N MET A 281 -6.66 0.37 -13.72
CA MET A 281 -5.53 0.14 -12.80
C MET A 281 -4.53 1.30 -12.75
N ASN A 282 -4.88 2.49 -13.25
CA ASN A 282 -3.91 3.57 -13.47
C ASN A 282 -3.53 4.37 -12.23
N LYS A 283 -4.34 4.34 -11.17
CA LYS A 283 -4.18 5.21 -9.98
C LYS A 283 -4.60 4.51 -8.71
N ILE A 284 -3.85 4.79 -7.64
CA ILE A 284 -4.18 4.35 -6.28
C ILE A 284 -4.33 5.60 -5.42
N ASN A 285 -5.52 5.81 -4.89
CA ASN A 285 -5.77 6.93 -3.99
C ASN A 285 -4.91 6.79 -2.74
N PHE A 286 -4.19 7.83 -2.39
CA PHE A 286 -3.40 7.93 -1.16
C PHE A 286 -3.88 9.15 -0.39
N CYS A 287 -4.47 8.94 0.76
CA CYS A 287 -5.04 10.00 1.58
C CYS A 287 -4.88 9.71 3.07
N GLY A 288 -5.09 10.72 3.91
CA GLY A 288 -4.94 10.58 5.34
C GLY A 288 -5.56 11.72 6.14
N LYS A 289 -5.46 11.60 7.47
CA LYS A 289 -5.98 12.57 8.43
C LYS A 289 -5.00 12.78 9.58
N ILE A 290 -4.69 14.03 9.89
CA ILE A 290 -3.89 14.41 11.07
C ILE A 290 -4.74 14.18 12.30
N LEU A 291 -4.21 13.44 13.27
CA LEU A 291 -4.82 13.23 14.58
C LEU A 291 -4.19 14.15 15.64
N ASN A 292 -2.89 14.42 15.52
CA ASN A 292 -2.17 15.32 16.43
C ASN A 292 -1.42 16.42 15.64
N LYS A 293 -1.92 17.65 15.71
CA LYS A 293 -1.37 18.82 15.00
C LYS A 293 -0.06 19.35 15.62
N ASP A 294 0.23 19.02 16.87
CA ASP A 294 1.46 19.45 17.55
C ASP A 294 2.68 18.65 17.08
N ILE A 295 2.42 17.45 16.55
CA ILE A 295 3.46 16.53 16.04
C ILE A 295 3.58 16.62 14.53
N VAL A 296 2.45 16.68 13.81
CA VAL A 296 2.37 16.59 12.35
C VAL A 296 1.64 17.80 11.78
N ASN A 297 2.23 18.46 10.80
CA ASN A 297 1.65 19.62 10.12
C ASN A 297 1.17 19.28 8.68
N ASN A 298 0.67 20.29 7.96
CA ASN A 298 0.12 20.10 6.61
C ASN A 298 1.12 19.66 5.54
N SER A 299 2.44 19.73 5.77
CA SER A 299 3.44 19.21 4.84
C SER A 299 3.33 17.71 4.62
N ILE A 300 2.60 16.99 5.50
CA ILE A 300 2.30 15.57 5.35
C ILE A 300 1.43 15.26 4.13
N PHE A 301 0.69 16.24 3.62
CA PHE A 301 -0.15 16.09 2.42
C PHE A 301 0.59 16.36 1.12
N ASP A 302 1.88 16.69 1.17
CA ASP A 302 2.73 16.79 -0.01
C ASP A 302 3.47 15.45 -0.22
N VAL A 303 3.13 14.75 -1.30
CA VAL A 303 3.71 13.45 -1.65
C VAL A 303 5.22 13.51 -1.88
N ASN A 304 5.77 14.68 -2.26
CA ASN A 304 7.20 14.86 -2.45
C ASN A 304 8.00 14.62 -1.15
N ASN A 305 7.36 14.77 0.00
CA ASN A 305 7.96 14.43 1.30
C ASN A 305 7.96 12.93 1.60
N TRP A 306 7.15 12.12 0.90
CA TRP A 306 6.97 10.71 1.22
C TRP A 306 7.89 9.78 0.41
N LYS A 307 8.44 8.80 1.10
CA LYS A 307 8.86 7.55 0.46
C LYS A 307 7.67 6.60 0.50
N VAL A 308 6.91 6.53 -0.59
CA VAL A 308 5.73 5.67 -0.73
C VAL A 308 5.82 4.82 -1.98
N ASN A 309 5.63 3.53 -1.79
CA ASN A 309 5.59 2.51 -2.84
C ASN A 309 4.76 1.31 -2.33
N VAL A 310 4.80 0.21 -3.07
CA VAL A 310 4.08 -1.03 -2.74
C VAL A 310 4.40 -1.58 -1.34
N GLU A 311 5.57 -1.29 -0.77
CA GLU A 311 5.92 -1.66 0.61
C GLU A 311 4.93 -1.09 1.64
N ASN A 312 4.28 0.03 1.34
CA ASN A 312 3.33 0.70 2.22
C ASN A 312 1.91 0.16 2.12
N PHE A 313 1.60 -0.69 1.14
CA PHE A 313 0.26 -1.22 0.92
C PHE A 313 -0.02 -2.44 1.79
N ASP A 314 -1.29 -2.71 2.04
CA ASP A 314 -1.78 -3.83 2.87
C ASP A 314 -2.17 -5.08 2.06
N TRP A 315 -2.26 -4.98 0.72
CA TRP A 315 -2.87 -5.98 -0.15
C TRP A 315 -1.90 -6.76 -1.06
N ILE A 316 -0.64 -6.94 -0.68
CA ILE A 316 0.34 -7.69 -1.49
C ILE A 316 0.85 -8.89 -0.75
#